data_7f500b86dd574ff807fa719054072d75
#
_entry.id   7f500b86dd574ff807fa719054072d75
#
_cell.length_a   1.000
_cell.length_b   1.000
_cell.length_c   1.000
_cell.angle_alpha   90.00
_cell.angle_beta   90.00
_cell.angle_gamma   90.00
#
_symmetry.space_group_name_H-M   'P 1'
#
loop_
_entity.id
_entity.type
_entity.pdbx_description
1 polymer ?
#
loop_
_entity_poly.entity_id
_entity_poly.type
_entity_poly.pdbx_seq_one_letter_code
_entity_poly.pdbx_strand_id
1 'polypeptide(L)'
;MNEEGAAEATLAAGLVRKVRPLLAGTPAWVVGGSVRDAVLGREVSDLDIAVQGEARVVARKVADELGGAAFELSSEYPTWRAVSREGHWQVDVAELRGDGIEADLALRDFTVGAVAVDLESGRAIDPLGGLEDLAVGLVRATGPETFTDDPLRIMRAARLVSQFDWVIDEDTASLARESAPNAGEPAGERSFEEFCKLLDGARAMAGVAAMDRMGLFEE
;
A
#
# COMPACT_ATOMS: atom_id res chain seq x y z
N MET A 1 -16.07 -1.62 -8.82
CA MET A 1 -15.26 -1.75 -10.07
C MET A 1 -14.84 -3.21 -10.19
N ASN A 2 -14.78 -3.76 -11.42
CA ASN A 2 -14.29 -5.13 -11.62
C ASN A 2 -12.77 -5.15 -11.88
N GLU A 3 -12.18 -6.34 -11.90
CA GLU A 3 -10.73 -6.53 -12.15
C GLU A 3 -10.25 -5.91 -13.47
N GLU A 4 -11.04 -6.02 -14.54
CA GLU A 4 -10.68 -5.44 -15.86
C GLU A 4 -10.58 -3.91 -15.78
N GLY A 5 -11.55 -3.25 -15.16
CA GLY A 5 -11.54 -1.80 -14.96
C GLY A 5 -10.40 -1.33 -14.04
N ALA A 6 -10.07 -2.12 -13.01
CA ALA A 6 -8.96 -1.81 -12.12
C ALA A 6 -7.61 -1.94 -12.85
N ALA A 7 -7.46 -2.97 -13.67
CA ALA A 7 -6.27 -3.16 -14.49
C ALA A 7 -6.12 -2.01 -15.50
N GLU A 8 -7.18 -1.63 -16.21
CA GLU A 8 -7.18 -0.53 -17.17
C GLU A 8 -6.77 0.79 -16.50
N ALA A 9 -7.41 1.15 -15.38
CA ALA A 9 -7.10 2.36 -14.63
C ALA A 9 -5.63 2.39 -14.17
N THR A 10 -5.12 1.27 -13.62
CA THR A 10 -3.74 1.17 -13.16
C THR A 10 -2.74 1.31 -14.30
N LEU A 11 -2.95 0.59 -15.42
CA LEU A 11 -2.05 0.64 -16.56
C LEU A 11 -2.09 1.97 -17.31
N ALA A 12 -3.18 2.73 -17.18
CA ALA A 12 -3.30 4.08 -17.74
C ALA A 12 -2.56 5.14 -16.92
N ALA A 13 -2.22 4.87 -15.65
CA ALA A 13 -1.52 5.83 -14.79
C ALA A 13 -0.17 6.25 -15.39
N GLY A 14 0.11 7.56 -15.35
CA GLY A 14 1.23 8.16 -16.08
C GLY A 14 2.59 7.55 -15.73
N LEU A 15 2.87 7.28 -14.45
CA LEU A 15 4.12 6.68 -14.00
C LEU A 15 4.20 5.20 -14.38
N VAL A 16 3.10 4.45 -14.26
CA VAL A 16 3.02 3.03 -14.67
C VAL A 16 3.33 2.87 -16.15
N ARG A 17 2.77 3.74 -17.00
CA ARG A 17 3.05 3.73 -18.46
C ARG A 17 4.53 3.95 -18.81
N LYS A 18 5.27 4.68 -17.98
CA LYS A 18 6.72 4.89 -18.15
C LYS A 18 7.53 3.69 -17.67
N VAL A 19 7.13 3.07 -16.58
CA VAL A 19 7.86 1.98 -15.92
C VAL A 19 7.60 0.62 -16.59
N ARG A 20 6.36 0.35 -16.98
CA ARG A 20 5.94 -0.94 -17.56
C ARG A 20 6.86 -1.45 -18.68
N PRO A 21 7.20 -0.67 -19.73
CA PRO A 21 8.08 -1.15 -20.81
C PRO A 21 9.50 -1.47 -20.34
N LEU A 22 9.96 -0.83 -19.26
CA LEU A 22 11.28 -1.11 -18.67
C LEU A 22 11.34 -2.48 -18.00
N LEU A 23 10.20 -3.01 -17.57
CA LEU A 23 10.09 -4.27 -16.84
C LEU A 23 9.64 -5.45 -17.73
N ALA A 24 9.62 -5.28 -19.06
CA ALA A 24 9.27 -6.37 -19.97
C ALA A 24 10.16 -7.60 -19.73
N GLY A 25 9.53 -8.77 -19.57
CA GLY A 25 10.20 -10.04 -19.25
C GLY A 25 10.64 -10.20 -17.78
N THR A 26 10.30 -9.26 -16.91
CA THR A 26 10.49 -9.37 -15.46
C THR A 26 9.14 -9.60 -14.81
N PRO A 27 8.93 -10.70 -14.05
CA PRO A 27 7.69 -10.89 -13.31
C PRO A 27 7.55 -9.78 -12.25
N ALA A 28 6.63 -8.85 -12.50
CA ALA A 28 6.43 -7.65 -11.69
C ALA A 28 4.96 -7.22 -11.68
N TRP A 29 4.52 -6.70 -10.54
CA TRP A 29 3.15 -6.28 -10.28
C TRP A 29 3.11 -4.89 -9.69
N VAL A 30 2.22 -4.03 -10.17
CA VAL A 30 1.81 -2.82 -9.42
C VAL A 30 0.93 -3.28 -8.26
N VAL A 31 1.19 -2.77 -7.07
CA VAL A 31 0.53 -3.24 -5.84
C VAL A 31 0.15 -2.07 -4.92
N GLY A 32 -0.59 -2.36 -3.88
CA GLY A 32 -0.77 -1.46 -2.74
C GLY A 32 -1.55 -0.19 -3.05
N GLY A 33 -1.05 0.91 -2.49
CA GLY A 33 -1.66 2.23 -2.64
C GLY A 33 -1.75 2.69 -4.09
N SER A 34 -0.83 2.27 -4.92
CA SER A 34 -0.78 2.64 -6.35
C SER A 34 -1.99 2.14 -7.14
N VAL A 35 -2.41 0.87 -6.90
CA VAL A 35 -3.61 0.30 -7.54
C VAL A 35 -4.86 1.01 -7.02
N ARG A 36 -4.97 1.17 -5.70
CA ARG A 36 -6.10 1.87 -5.06
C ARG A 36 -6.27 3.27 -5.62
N ASP A 37 -5.19 4.06 -5.68
CA ASP A 37 -5.24 5.45 -6.09
C ASP A 37 -5.57 5.58 -7.58
N ALA A 38 -5.04 4.69 -8.43
CA ALA A 38 -5.42 4.62 -9.84
C ALA A 38 -6.91 4.29 -10.02
N VAL A 39 -7.45 3.31 -9.27
CA VAL A 39 -8.87 2.92 -9.28
C VAL A 39 -9.77 4.07 -8.85
N LEU A 40 -9.33 4.90 -7.90
CA LEU A 40 -10.03 6.09 -7.44
C LEU A 40 -9.85 7.31 -8.37
N GLY A 41 -9.12 7.16 -9.48
CA GLY A 41 -8.85 8.25 -10.42
C GLY A 41 -7.88 9.31 -9.88
N ARG A 42 -7.08 8.97 -8.87
CA ARG A 42 -6.06 9.85 -8.29
C ARG A 42 -4.74 9.73 -9.06
N GLU A 43 -3.92 10.76 -8.99
CA GLU A 43 -2.58 10.71 -9.56
C GLU A 43 -1.70 9.73 -8.77
N VAL A 44 -0.96 8.88 -9.51
CA VAL A 44 0.01 7.94 -8.95
C VAL A 44 1.41 8.52 -9.13
N SER A 45 1.87 9.28 -8.16
CA SER A 45 3.24 9.81 -8.06
C SER A 45 4.19 8.86 -7.32
N ASP A 46 3.63 8.09 -6.40
CA ASP A 46 4.30 7.06 -5.62
C ASP A 46 3.84 5.69 -6.12
N LEU A 47 4.74 4.97 -6.78
CA LEU A 47 4.45 3.68 -7.41
C LEU A 47 5.05 2.53 -6.61
N ASP A 48 4.20 1.65 -6.09
CA ASP A 48 4.60 0.42 -5.40
C ASP A 48 4.65 -0.75 -6.39
N ILE A 49 5.79 -1.42 -6.49
CA ILE A 49 6.00 -2.59 -7.35
C ILE A 49 6.49 -3.77 -6.50
N ALA A 50 5.82 -4.91 -6.64
CA ALA A 50 6.34 -6.19 -6.17
C ALA A 50 7.02 -6.92 -7.34
N VAL A 51 8.16 -7.57 -7.09
CA VAL A 51 8.92 -8.30 -8.12
C VAL A 51 9.29 -9.70 -7.66
N GLN A 52 9.30 -10.65 -8.58
CA GLN A 52 9.91 -11.95 -8.36
C GLN A 52 11.36 -11.89 -8.84
N GLY A 53 12.27 -11.53 -7.93
CA GLY A 53 13.68 -11.35 -8.23
C GLY A 53 14.28 -10.18 -7.43
N GLU A 54 15.48 -9.73 -7.82
CA GLU A 54 16.22 -8.71 -7.07
C GLU A 54 15.60 -7.30 -7.24
N ALA A 55 14.97 -6.79 -6.19
CA ALA A 55 14.39 -5.43 -6.15
C ALA A 55 15.42 -4.35 -6.52
N ARG A 56 16.68 -4.53 -6.06
CA ARG A 56 17.80 -3.64 -6.36
C ARG A 56 18.05 -3.46 -7.87
N VAL A 57 18.00 -4.55 -8.63
CA VAL A 57 18.25 -4.53 -10.07
C VAL A 57 17.16 -3.76 -10.77
N VAL A 58 15.92 -4.00 -10.39
CA VAL A 58 14.75 -3.32 -10.97
C VAL A 58 14.75 -1.83 -10.62
N ALA A 59 14.94 -1.48 -9.35
CA ALA A 59 14.96 -0.08 -8.91
C ALA A 59 16.07 0.73 -9.59
N ARG A 60 17.27 0.16 -9.75
CA ARG A 60 18.36 0.81 -10.49
C ARG A 60 18.02 1.00 -11.96
N LYS A 61 17.48 -0.01 -12.62
CA LYS A 61 17.04 0.11 -14.01
C LYS A 61 16.04 1.24 -14.19
N VAL A 62 15.03 1.33 -13.31
CA VAL A 62 14.05 2.41 -13.34
C VAL A 62 14.71 3.78 -13.13
N ALA A 63 15.60 3.89 -12.15
CA ALA A 63 16.32 5.14 -11.87
C ALA A 63 17.18 5.59 -13.05
N ASP A 64 17.95 4.69 -13.66
CA ASP A 64 18.83 4.99 -14.78
C ASP A 64 18.04 5.46 -16.00
N GLU A 65 16.95 4.77 -16.35
CA GLU A 65 16.13 5.07 -17.52
C GLU A 65 15.26 6.34 -17.34
N LEU A 66 14.84 6.65 -16.10
CA LEU A 66 14.02 7.84 -15.82
C LEU A 66 14.83 9.03 -15.28
N GLY A 67 16.18 8.91 -15.22
CA GLY A 67 17.06 10.00 -14.80
C GLY A 67 17.02 10.31 -13.31
N GLY A 68 16.81 9.29 -12.46
CA GLY A 68 16.72 9.39 -11.01
C GLY A 68 17.95 8.85 -10.27
N ALA A 69 17.73 8.47 -9.02
CA ALA A 69 18.67 7.76 -8.15
C ALA A 69 17.96 6.58 -7.47
N ALA A 70 18.68 5.50 -7.17
CA ALA A 70 18.14 4.36 -6.44
C ALA A 70 18.96 4.08 -5.19
N PHE A 71 18.27 3.77 -4.07
CA PHE A 71 18.88 3.41 -2.80
C PHE A 71 18.03 2.38 -2.05
N GLU A 72 18.66 1.67 -1.13
CA GLU A 72 18.00 0.70 -0.27
C GLU A 72 17.12 1.41 0.77
N LEU A 73 15.86 0.98 0.88
CA LEU A 73 14.91 1.49 1.86
C LEU A 73 14.81 0.60 3.09
N SER A 74 14.88 -0.72 2.89
CA SER A 74 14.87 -1.72 3.96
C SER A 74 15.69 -2.94 3.56
N SER A 75 16.52 -3.42 4.49
CA SER A 75 17.28 -4.67 4.33
C SER A 75 16.56 -5.88 4.94
N GLU A 76 15.67 -5.66 5.91
CA GLU A 76 14.87 -6.71 6.53
C GLU A 76 13.86 -7.31 5.53
N TYR A 77 13.19 -6.43 4.81
CA TYR A 77 12.34 -6.78 3.66
C TYR A 77 12.95 -6.10 2.45
N PRO A 78 13.70 -6.80 1.59
CA PRO A 78 14.47 -6.18 0.51
C PRO A 78 13.61 -5.25 -0.34
N THR A 79 13.71 -3.96 -0.01
CA THR A 79 12.95 -2.90 -0.67
C THR A 79 13.90 -1.80 -1.10
N TRP A 80 13.81 -1.43 -2.36
CA TRP A 80 14.61 -0.37 -2.98
C TRP A 80 13.71 0.72 -3.51
N ARG A 81 14.15 1.95 -3.35
CA ARG A 81 13.46 3.13 -3.86
C ARG A 81 14.24 3.73 -5.02
N ALA A 82 13.55 3.95 -6.14
CA ALA A 82 13.98 4.84 -7.19
C ALA A 82 13.22 6.15 -7.09
N VAL A 83 13.91 7.30 -7.20
CA VAL A 83 13.29 8.62 -7.02
C VAL A 83 13.85 9.60 -8.02
N SER A 84 13.01 10.51 -8.53
CA SER A 84 13.48 11.60 -9.37
C SER A 84 14.33 12.59 -8.58
N ARG A 85 15.31 13.22 -9.21
CA ARG A 85 16.15 14.23 -8.57
C ARG A 85 15.38 15.44 -8.07
N GLU A 86 14.24 15.71 -8.67
CA GLU A 86 13.38 16.86 -8.37
C GLU A 86 12.17 16.46 -7.50
N GLY A 87 12.05 15.19 -7.10
CA GLY A 87 10.96 14.70 -6.25
C GLY A 87 9.60 14.54 -6.95
N HIS A 88 9.57 14.55 -8.29
CA HIS A 88 8.31 14.48 -9.03
C HIS A 88 7.71 13.06 -9.10
N TRP A 89 8.49 12.03 -8.88
CA TRP A 89 8.04 10.63 -8.86
C TRP A 89 8.93 9.79 -7.95
N GLN A 90 8.33 8.74 -7.42
CA GLN A 90 8.96 7.73 -6.61
C GLN A 90 8.47 6.35 -7.02
N VAL A 91 9.36 5.37 -7.05
CA VAL A 91 9.03 3.96 -7.31
C VAL A 91 9.67 3.11 -6.22
N ASP A 92 8.84 2.47 -5.41
CA ASP A 92 9.26 1.52 -4.39
C ASP A 92 9.15 0.11 -4.98
N VAL A 93 10.27 -0.59 -4.98
CA VAL A 93 10.37 -1.95 -5.50
C VAL A 93 10.68 -2.88 -4.34
N ALA A 94 9.79 -3.81 -4.05
CA ALA A 94 9.94 -4.83 -3.02
C ALA A 94 9.99 -6.22 -3.64
N GLU A 95 10.80 -7.11 -3.06
CA GLU A 95 10.75 -8.52 -3.40
C GLU A 95 9.47 -9.15 -2.86
N LEU A 96 8.88 -10.11 -3.61
CA LEU A 96 7.69 -10.83 -3.14
C LEU A 96 7.96 -11.51 -1.80
N ARG A 97 6.98 -11.46 -0.92
CA ARG A 97 6.95 -12.22 0.32
C ARG A 97 6.12 -13.50 0.10
N GLY A 98 6.64 -14.64 0.53
CA GLY A 98 5.98 -15.93 0.36
C GLY A 98 6.06 -16.50 -1.07
N ASP A 99 5.19 -17.46 -1.37
CA ASP A 99 5.22 -18.24 -2.62
C ASP A 99 4.38 -17.61 -3.74
N GLY A 100 4.69 -16.34 -4.08
CA GLY A 100 4.02 -15.65 -5.19
C GLY A 100 3.17 -14.46 -4.77
N ILE A 101 2.53 -13.82 -5.77
CA ILE A 101 1.83 -12.56 -5.56
C ILE A 101 0.62 -12.67 -4.61
N GLU A 102 -0.15 -13.75 -4.67
CA GLU A 102 -1.31 -13.92 -3.80
C GLU A 102 -0.89 -14.05 -2.32
N ALA A 103 0.24 -14.76 -2.06
CA ALA A 103 0.80 -14.85 -0.71
C ALA A 103 1.31 -13.48 -0.22
N ASP A 104 1.95 -12.67 -1.07
CA ASP A 104 2.35 -11.30 -0.73
C ASP A 104 1.15 -10.42 -0.39
N LEU A 105 0.08 -10.52 -1.18
CA LEU A 105 -1.14 -9.75 -0.94
C LEU A 105 -1.79 -10.10 0.41
N ALA A 106 -1.80 -11.37 0.81
CA ALA A 106 -2.33 -11.82 2.09
C ALA A 106 -1.56 -11.28 3.31
N LEU A 107 -0.28 -10.91 3.15
CA LEU A 107 0.56 -10.34 4.21
C LEU A 107 0.44 -8.81 4.33
N ARG A 108 -0.38 -8.16 3.49
CA ARG A 108 -0.61 -6.71 3.56
C ARG A 108 -1.53 -6.34 4.71
N ASP A 109 -1.69 -5.03 4.93
CA ASP A 109 -2.50 -4.51 6.04
C ASP A 109 -4.01 -4.64 5.78
N PHE A 110 -4.49 -4.10 4.64
CA PHE A 110 -5.92 -4.03 4.34
C PHE A 110 -6.22 -4.51 2.93
N THR A 111 -7.41 -5.07 2.72
CA THR A 111 -7.90 -5.57 1.44
C THR A 111 -7.81 -4.53 0.33
N VAL A 112 -8.12 -3.28 0.63
CA VAL A 112 -8.03 -2.13 -0.29
C VAL A 112 -6.59 -1.80 -0.75
N GLY A 113 -5.58 -2.35 -0.09
CA GLY A 113 -4.16 -2.32 -0.46
C GLY A 113 -3.62 -3.67 -0.92
N ALA A 114 -4.46 -4.71 -0.94
CA ALA A 114 -4.10 -6.09 -1.29
C ALA A 114 -4.59 -6.50 -2.69
N VAL A 115 -4.57 -5.56 -3.61
CA VAL A 115 -4.85 -5.77 -5.05
C VAL A 115 -3.55 -5.58 -5.83
N ALA A 116 -3.33 -6.42 -6.83
CA ALA A 116 -2.18 -6.32 -7.72
C ALA A 116 -2.61 -6.22 -9.19
N VAL A 117 -1.78 -5.59 -10.02
CA VAL A 117 -1.91 -5.61 -11.48
C VAL A 117 -0.60 -6.10 -12.09
N ASP A 118 -0.66 -7.23 -12.76
CA ASP A 118 0.47 -7.84 -13.45
C ASP A 118 0.92 -6.97 -14.62
N LEU A 119 2.18 -6.57 -14.65
CA LEU A 119 2.70 -5.65 -15.66
C LEU A 119 2.91 -6.30 -17.02
N GLU A 120 3.07 -7.63 -17.10
CA GLU A 120 3.22 -8.35 -18.36
C GLU A 120 1.85 -8.62 -18.99
N SER A 121 0.99 -9.36 -18.30
CA SER A 121 -0.34 -9.74 -18.80
C SER A 121 -1.36 -8.60 -18.78
N GLY A 122 -1.17 -7.63 -17.89
CA GLY A 122 -2.13 -6.56 -17.65
C GLY A 122 -3.39 -7.01 -16.89
N ARG A 123 -3.34 -8.15 -16.20
CA ARG A 123 -4.49 -8.67 -15.41
C ARG A 123 -4.42 -8.18 -13.97
N ALA A 124 -5.57 -7.85 -13.41
CA ALA A 124 -5.69 -7.62 -11.97
C ALA A 124 -5.82 -8.95 -11.22
N ILE A 125 -5.36 -8.96 -9.98
CA ILE A 125 -5.36 -10.10 -9.04
C ILE A 125 -5.88 -9.56 -7.72
N ASP A 126 -7.06 -10.02 -7.30
CA ASP A 126 -7.75 -9.57 -6.09
C ASP A 126 -8.28 -10.78 -5.29
N PRO A 127 -7.41 -11.51 -4.59
CA PRO A 127 -7.80 -12.72 -3.87
C PRO A 127 -8.64 -12.45 -2.63
N LEU A 128 -8.64 -11.21 -2.11
CA LEU A 128 -9.26 -10.84 -0.84
C LEU A 128 -10.48 -9.91 -0.97
N GLY A 129 -10.94 -9.63 -2.19
CA GLY A 129 -12.11 -8.79 -2.44
C GLY A 129 -11.85 -7.29 -2.20
N GLY A 130 -10.60 -6.84 -2.33
CA GLY A 130 -10.22 -5.45 -2.11
C GLY A 130 -10.92 -4.45 -3.04
N LEU A 131 -11.24 -4.85 -4.27
CA LEU A 131 -11.98 -4.01 -5.23
C LEU A 131 -13.45 -3.79 -4.81
N GLU A 132 -14.06 -4.78 -4.15
CA GLU A 132 -15.41 -4.62 -3.58
C GLU A 132 -15.38 -3.67 -2.39
N ASP A 133 -14.43 -3.84 -1.46
CA ASP A 133 -14.23 -2.96 -0.31
C ASP A 133 -13.89 -1.52 -0.76
N LEU A 134 -13.09 -1.35 -1.82
CA LEU A 134 -12.82 -0.05 -2.45
C LEU A 134 -14.09 0.62 -2.96
N ALA A 135 -15.00 -0.14 -3.58
CA ALA A 135 -16.22 0.41 -4.16
C ALA A 135 -17.19 0.94 -3.11
N VAL A 136 -17.15 0.39 -1.89
CA VAL A 136 -18.03 0.79 -0.77
C VAL A 136 -17.32 1.66 0.27
N GLY A 137 -16.00 1.88 0.12
CA GLY A 137 -15.21 2.67 1.07
C GLY A 137 -15.02 1.98 2.41
N LEU A 138 -14.67 0.68 2.40
CA LEU A 138 -14.51 -0.13 3.60
C LEU A 138 -13.02 -0.45 3.85
N VAL A 139 -12.55 -0.22 5.07
CA VAL A 139 -11.22 -0.63 5.54
C VAL A 139 -11.37 -1.96 6.26
N ARG A 140 -10.93 -3.05 5.61
CA ARG A 140 -10.96 -4.41 6.14
C ARG A 140 -9.55 -4.97 6.24
N ALA A 141 -9.20 -5.55 7.39
CA ALA A 141 -7.94 -6.28 7.59
C ALA A 141 -7.84 -7.49 6.65
N THR A 142 -6.63 -7.79 6.17
CA THR A 142 -6.39 -8.96 5.30
C THR A 142 -6.49 -10.29 6.05
N GLY A 143 -6.28 -10.26 7.37
CA GLY A 143 -6.35 -11.46 8.21
C GLY A 143 -6.30 -11.12 9.70
N PRO A 144 -6.46 -12.13 10.57
CA PRO A 144 -6.48 -11.94 12.02
C PRO A 144 -5.15 -11.43 12.59
N GLU A 145 -4.03 -11.76 11.94
CA GLU A 145 -2.69 -11.40 12.40
C GLU A 145 -2.28 -9.97 11.99
N THR A 146 -3.15 -9.26 11.25
CA THR A 146 -2.83 -7.95 10.65
C THR A 146 -2.21 -6.96 11.66
N PHE A 147 -2.76 -6.86 12.86
CA PHE A 147 -2.30 -5.90 13.85
C PHE A 147 -1.26 -6.47 14.83
N THR A 148 -1.21 -7.78 14.99
CA THR A 148 -0.15 -8.45 15.78
C THR A 148 1.18 -8.47 15.02
N ASP A 149 1.15 -8.57 13.68
CA ASP A 149 2.34 -8.49 12.83
C ASP A 149 2.98 -7.09 12.85
N ASP A 150 2.16 -6.04 12.81
CA ASP A 150 2.63 -4.65 12.92
C ASP A 150 1.53 -3.77 13.56
N PRO A 151 1.63 -3.43 14.86
CA PRO A 151 0.64 -2.59 15.54
C PRO A 151 0.48 -1.19 14.95
N LEU A 152 1.44 -0.69 14.18
CA LEU A 152 1.33 0.58 13.46
C LEU A 152 0.16 0.58 12.47
N ARG A 153 -0.27 -0.58 12.01
CA ARG A 153 -1.40 -0.72 11.09
C ARG A 153 -2.71 -0.20 11.68
N ILE A 154 -2.84 -0.12 13.03
CA ILE A 154 -4.00 0.52 13.68
C ILE A 154 -4.07 2.00 13.28
N MET A 155 -2.95 2.71 13.37
CA MET A 155 -2.87 4.11 12.97
C MET A 155 -3.05 4.29 11.45
N ARG A 156 -2.56 3.34 10.64
CA ARG A 156 -2.76 3.32 9.19
C ARG A 156 -4.24 3.15 8.81
N ALA A 157 -5.01 2.33 9.56
CA ALA A 157 -6.46 2.24 9.37
C ALA A 157 -7.14 3.59 9.62
N ALA A 158 -6.83 4.25 10.73
CA ALA A 158 -7.34 5.58 11.06
C ALA A 158 -6.95 6.64 10.00
N ARG A 159 -5.74 6.56 9.44
CA ARG A 159 -5.30 7.42 8.35
C ARG A 159 -6.15 7.22 7.08
N LEU A 160 -6.48 5.98 6.72
CA LEU A 160 -7.35 5.71 5.57
C LEU A 160 -8.74 6.34 5.76
N VAL A 161 -9.31 6.26 6.98
CA VAL A 161 -10.55 6.98 7.32
C VAL A 161 -10.40 8.49 7.10
N SER A 162 -9.30 9.08 7.58
CA SER A 162 -9.04 10.51 7.43
C SER A 162 -8.88 10.95 5.97
N GLN A 163 -8.19 10.15 5.17
CA GLN A 163 -7.85 10.49 3.78
C GLN A 163 -8.99 10.29 2.78
N PHE A 164 -9.85 9.29 3.02
CA PHE A 164 -10.83 8.83 2.05
C PHE A 164 -12.30 8.92 2.54
N ASP A 165 -12.52 9.29 3.79
CA ASP A 165 -13.84 9.29 4.43
C ASP A 165 -14.48 7.87 4.46
N TRP A 166 -13.63 6.85 4.65
CA TRP A 166 -14.03 5.45 4.67
C TRP A 166 -14.43 4.97 6.06
N VAL A 167 -15.07 3.80 6.11
CA VAL A 167 -15.51 3.16 7.36
C VAL A 167 -14.62 1.94 7.65
N ILE A 168 -14.30 1.72 8.92
CA ILE A 168 -13.60 0.51 9.33
C ILE A 168 -14.63 -0.59 9.56
N ASP A 169 -14.37 -1.77 9.00
CA ASP A 169 -15.12 -2.99 9.23
C ASP A 169 -15.12 -3.37 10.72
N GLU A 170 -16.23 -3.88 11.26
CA GLU A 170 -16.39 -4.08 12.71
C GLU A 170 -15.45 -5.18 13.25
N ASP A 171 -15.23 -6.27 12.49
CA ASP A 171 -14.28 -7.31 12.86
C ASP A 171 -12.85 -6.75 12.86
N THR A 172 -12.52 -5.90 11.89
CA THR A 172 -11.25 -5.17 11.81
C THR A 172 -11.06 -4.25 13.01
N ALA A 173 -12.09 -3.51 13.40
CA ALA A 173 -12.04 -2.66 14.59
C ALA A 173 -11.86 -3.47 15.88
N SER A 174 -12.45 -4.65 15.98
CA SER A 174 -12.28 -5.57 17.11
C SER A 174 -10.86 -6.09 17.20
N LEU A 175 -10.28 -6.58 16.12
CA LEU A 175 -8.87 -7.01 16.04
C LEU A 175 -7.90 -5.86 16.41
N ALA A 176 -8.20 -4.64 15.97
CA ALA A 176 -7.42 -3.46 16.33
C ALA A 176 -7.44 -3.18 17.83
N ARG A 177 -8.63 -3.24 18.48
CA ARG A 177 -8.76 -3.05 19.94
C ARG A 177 -7.98 -4.09 20.73
N GLU A 178 -7.99 -5.36 20.30
CA GLU A 178 -7.22 -6.43 20.95
C GLU A 178 -5.70 -6.17 20.88
N SER A 179 -5.22 -5.54 19.83
CA SER A 179 -3.80 -5.23 19.60
C SER A 179 -3.39 -3.82 20.07
N ALA A 180 -4.34 -2.96 20.47
CA ALA A 180 -4.09 -1.59 20.90
C ALA A 180 -3.07 -1.45 22.04
N PRO A 181 -3.01 -2.36 23.04
CA PRO A 181 -1.97 -2.30 24.08
C PRO A 181 -0.53 -2.32 23.54
N ASN A 182 -0.33 -2.88 22.34
CA ASN A 182 0.99 -2.98 21.70
C ASN A 182 1.27 -1.78 20.75
N ALA A 183 0.36 -0.82 20.63
CA ALA A 183 0.48 0.30 19.69
C ALA A 183 1.71 1.21 19.95
N GLY A 184 2.33 1.11 21.14
CA GLY A 184 3.57 1.80 21.49
C GLY A 184 4.86 1.09 21.04
N GLU A 185 4.79 -0.15 20.55
CA GLU A 185 5.98 -0.92 20.14
C GLU A 185 6.67 -0.40 18.86
N PRO A 186 5.94 0.09 17.83
CA PRO A 186 6.56 0.65 16.64
C PRO A 186 7.45 1.84 16.98
N ALA A 187 8.55 2.01 16.23
CA ALA A 187 9.44 3.15 16.39
C ALA A 187 8.66 4.47 16.33
N GLY A 188 8.88 5.36 17.30
CA GLY A 188 8.14 6.61 17.44
C GLY A 188 8.15 7.49 16.18
N GLU A 189 9.23 7.43 15.39
CA GLU A 189 9.34 8.12 14.09
C GLU A 189 8.28 7.62 13.10
N ARG A 190 8.11 6.29 12.97
CA ARG A 190 7.09 5.69 12.08
C ARG A 190 5.68 6.08 12.53
N SER A 191 5.42 6.04 13.83
CA SER A 191 4.12 6.43 14.41
C SER A 191 3.84 7.91 14.18
N PHE A 192 4.83 8.77 14.35
CA PHE A 192 4.71 10.20 14.11
C PHE A 192 4.43 10.53 12.64
N GLU A 193 5.10 9.85 11.70
CA GLU A 193 4.84 10.04 10.27
C GLU A 193 3.40 9.65 9.88
N GLU A 194 2.90 8.50 10.36
CA GLU A 194 1.52 8.08 10.09
C GLU A 194 0.50 9.04 10.72
N PHE A 195 0.80 9.56 11.91
CA PHE A 195 -0.05 10.55 12.57
C PHE A 195 -0.08 11.88 11.80
N CYS A 196 1.06 12.37 11.32
CA CYS A 196 1.10 13.57 10.46
C CYS A 196 0.27 13.37 9.20
N LYS A 197 0.42 12.22 8.51
CA LYS A 197 -0.38 11.89 7.32
C LYS A 197 -1.88 11.79 7.62
N LEU A 198 -2.26 11.35 8.82
CA LEU A 198 -3.66 11.34 9.26
C LEU A 198 -4.17 12.77 9.43
N LEU A 199 -3.40 13.67 10.07
CA LEU A 199 -3.79 15.07 10.28
C LEU A 199 -3.89 15.86 8.96
N ASP A 200 -3.11 15.50 7.95
CA ASP A 200 -3.17 16.09 6.60
C ASP A 200 -4.39 15.61 5.79
N GLY A 201 -5.10 14.60 6.25
CA GLY A 201 -6.29 14.08 5.59
C GLY A 201 -7.47 15.05 5.66
N ALA A 202 -8.31 15.05 4.64
CA ALA A 202 -9.49 15.93 4.55
C ALA A 202 -10.50 15.75 5.71
N ARG A 203 -10.46 14.62 6.39
CA ARG A 203 -11.33 14.23 7.51
C ARG A 203 -10.53 13.87 8.76
N ALA A 204 -9.53 14.67 9.10
CA ALA A 204 -8.64 14.43 10.23
C ALA A 204 -9.36 14.05 11.54
N MET A 205 -10.44 14.76 11.88
CA MET A 205 -11.23 14.45 13.07
C MET A 205 -11.95 13.09 13.01
N ALA A 206 -12.34 12.62 11.83
CA ALA A 206 -12.89 11.28 11.67
C ALA A 206 -11.79 10.22 11.89
N GLY A 207 -10.57 10.48 11.41
CA GLY A 207 -9.40 9.65 11.68
C GLY A 207 -9.08 9.58 13.18
N VAL A 208 -9.07 10.71 13.88
CA VAL A 208 -8.86 10.75 15.34
C VAL A 208 -9.96 9.97 16.09
N ALA A 209 -11.23 10.14 15.69
CA ALA A 209 -12.33 9.37 16.28
C ALA A 209 -12.22 7.86 15.97
N ALA A 210 -11.63 7.48 14.83
CA ALA A 210 -11.34 6.09 14.52
C ALA A 210 -10.23 5.51 15.41
N MET A 211 -9.19 6.30 15.73
CA MET A 211 -8.15 5.91 16.73
C MET A 211 -8.77 5.62 18.09
N ASP A 212 -9.67 6.48 18.57
CA ASP A 212 -10.39 6.30 19.83
C ASP A 212 -11.22 5.01 19.83
N ARG A 213 -12.02 4.78 18.77
CA ARG A 213 -12.82 3.54 18.63
C ARG A 213 -11.97 2.26 18.57
N MET A 214 -10.72 2.34 18.12
CA MET A 214 -9.78 1.22 18.09
C MET A 214 -8.90 1.12 19.35
N GLY A 215 -9.21 1.89 20.41
CA GLY A 215 -8.58 1.77 21.73
C GLY A 215 -7.21 2.45 21.86
N LEU A 216 -6.81 3.30 20.91
CA LEU A 216 -5.48 3.96 20.99
C LEU A 216 -5.36 5.05 22.07
N PHE A 217 -6.46 5.45 22.70
CA PHE A 217 -6.49 6.44 23.79
C PHE A 217 -6.91 5.83 25.13
N GLU A 218 -7.11 4.51 25.19
CA GLU A 218 -7.35 3.81 26.46
C GLU A 218 -6.02 3.58 27.18
N GLU A 219 -5.97 3.86 28.52
CA GLU A 219 -4.81 3.64 29.41
C GLU A 219 -4.73 2.20 29.91
#